data_079ee2644632940145d3d26d91ba766c
#
_entry.id   079ee2644632940145d3d26d91ba766c
#
_cell.length_a   1.000
_cell.length_b   1.000
_cell.length_c   1.000
_cell.angle_alpha   90.00
_cell.angle_beta   90.00
_cell.angle_gamma   90.00
#
_symmetry.space_group_name_H-M   'P 1'
#
loop_
_entity.id
_entity.type
_entity.pdbx_description
1 polymer ?
#
loop_
_entity_poly.entity_id
_entity_poly.type
_entity_poly.pdbx_seq_one_letter_code
_entity_poly.pdbx_strand_id
1 'polypeptide(L)'
;EITPKTVPYANAYQEAYGQFPVYTGYITYDAVKQYADAVQSAESRDPDDVVSALEQSTYTGTTGTIEYYGRDQQFPHDVKYGQNFAWPVWLQWQATDGEGTQEVIWPEDVKTTDYESPPWV
;
A
#
# COMPACT_ATOMS: atom_id res chain seq x y z
N GLU A 1 -8.86 -1.80 8.15
CA GLU A 1 -7.52 -2.20 7.67
C GLU A 1 -7.59 -2.76 6.25
N ILE A 2 -6.57 -2.56 5.44
CA ILE A 2 -6.53 -3.05 4.06
C ILE A 2 -6.10 -4.52 4.04
N THR A 3 -5.07 -4.84 4.81
CA THR A 3 -4.57 -6.21 4.99
C THR A 3 -4.31 -6.49 6.48
N PRO A 4 -4.12 -7.76 6.89
CA PRO A 4 -3.72 -8.08 8.26
C PRO A 4 -2.37 -7.47 8.68
N LYS A 5 -1.59 -6.92 7.76
CA LYS A 5 -0.30 -6.26 8.03
C LYS A 5 -0.43 -4.74 8.26
N THR A 6 -1.52 -4.11 7.83
CA THR A 6 -1.70 -2.65 7.86
C THR A 6 -1.60 -2.09 9.28
N VAL A 7 -2.46 -2.57 10.19
CA VAL A 7 -2.52 -2.07 11.59
C VAL A 7 -1.28 -2.45 12.40
N PRO A 8 -0.79 -3.70 12.37
CA PRO A 8 0.44 -4.06 13.07
C PRO A 8 1.64 -3.21 12.65
N TYR A 9 1.80 -2.91 11.35
CA TYR A 9 2.85 -2.02 10.89
C TYR A 9 2.69 -0.60 11.45
N ALA A 10 1.49 -0.02 11.37
CA ALA A 10 1.21 1.32 11.87
C ALA A 10 1.53 1.46 13.37
N ASN A 11 1.12 0.48 14.17
CA ASN A 11 1.38 0.46 15.61
C ASN A 11 2.88 0.34 15.93
N ALA A 12 3.58 -0.55 15.25
CA ALA A 12 5.03 -0.71 15.42
C ALA A 12 5.81 0.57 15.02
N TYR A 13 5.36 1.24 13.95
CA TYR A 13 5.94 2.51 13.54
C TYR A 13 5.69 3.61 14.58
N GLN A 14 4.46 3.71 15.08
CA GLN A 14 4.10 4.68 16.13
C GLN A 14 4.90 4.43 17.42
N GLU A 15 5.07 3.19 17.84
CA GLU A 15 5.88 2.83 19.01
C GLU A 15 7.35 3.24 18.83
N ALA A 16 7.91 3.04 17.63
CA ALA A 16 9.31 3.33 17.34
C ALA A 16 9.60 4.84 17.17
N TYR A 17 8.65 5.60 16.61
CA TYR A 17 8.88 6.99 16.17
C TYR A 17 7.96 8.03 16.81
N GLY A 18 7.00 7.63 17.65
CA GLY A 18 6.07 8.52 18.35
C GLY A 18 4.99 9.16 17.46
N GLN A 19 4.86 8.72 16.21
CA GLN A 19 3.88 9.22 15.26
C GLN A 19 3.45 8.12 14.29
N PHE A 20 2.27 8.25 13.68
CA PHE A 20 1.83 7.33 12.64
C PHE A 20 2.62 7.51 11.35
N PRO A 21 2.82 6.44 10.57
CA PRO A 21 3.48 6.52 9.28
C PRO A 21 2.60 7.31 8.29
N VAL A 22 3.25 8.11 7.44
CA VAL A 22 2.60 8.67 6.25
C VAL A 22 2.57 7.62 5.13
N TYR A 23 1.80 7.88 4.05
CA TYR A 23 1.63 6.92 2.95
C TYR A 23 2.94 6.37 2.38
N THR A 24 3.98 7.20 2.27
CA THR A 24 5.29 6.77 1.81
C THR A 24 5.96 5.75 2.73
N GLY A 25 5.68 5.79 4.02
CA GLY A 25 6.18 4.81 4.99
C GLY A 25 5.68 3.40 4.68
N TYR A 26 4.38 3.25 4.42
CA TYR A 26 3.77 1.97 4.05
C TYR A 26 4.37 1.42 2.75
N ILE A 27 4.41 2.24 1.71
CA ILE A 27 4.91 1.85 0.39
C ILE A 27 6.38 1.45 0.45
N THR A 28 7.21 2.23 1.15
CA THR A 28 8.63 1.94 1.28
C THR A 28 8.90 0.66 2.06
N TYR A 29 8.14 0.43 3.15
CA TYR A 29 8.23 -0.80 3.92
C TYR A 29 7.91 -2.01 3.05
N ASP A 30 6.81 -1.97 2.32
CA ASP A 30 6.39 -3.05 1.42
C ASP A 30 7.43 -3.28 0.31
N ALA A 31 7.97 -2.22 -0.30
CA ALA A 31 8.98 -2.31 -1.36
C ALA A 31 10.27 -3.00 -0.87
N VAL A 32 10.76 -2.62 0.32
CA VAL A 32 11.97 -3.26 0.88
C VAL A 32 11.74 -4.73 1.21
N LYS A 33 10.58 -5.07 1.77
CA LYS A 33 10.24 -6.45 2.09
C LYS A 33 10.09 -7.30 0.84
N GLN A 34 9.36 -6.79 -0.16
CA GLN A 34 9.17 -7.49 -1.42
C GLN A 34 10.50 -7.70 -2.17
N TYR A 35 11.37 -6.69 -2.17
CA TYR A 35 12.71 -6.83 -2.74
C TYR A 35 13.52 -7.93 -2.04
N ALA A 36 13.51 -7.97 -0.71
CA ALA A 36 14.20 -9.00 0.05
C ALA A 36 13.67 -10.41 -0.27
N ASP A 37 12.34 -10.56 -0.37
CA ASP A 37 11.69 -11.82 -0.74
C ASP A 37 12.07 -12.22 -2.18
N ALA A 38 12.16 -11.27 -3.11
CA ALA A 38 12.55 -11.51 -4.49
C ALA A 38 14.02 -11.98 -4.60
N VAL A 39 14.94 -11.33 -3.89
CA VAL A 39 16.35 -11.75 -3.83
C VAL A 39 16.48 -13.16 -3.25
N GLN A 40 15.73 -13.46 -2.20
CA GLN A 40 15.72 -14.78 -1.59
C GLN A 40 15.14 -15.84 -2.54
N SER A 41 14.05 -15.53 -3.23
CA SER A 41 13.39 -16.42 -4.18
C SER A 41 14.24 -16.69 -5.42
N ALA A 42 14.96 -15.68 -5.90
CA ALA A 42 15.89 -15.79 -7.02
C ALA A 42 17.20 -16.50 -6.65
N GLU A 43 17.50 -16.61 -5.36
CA GLU A 43 18.82 -17.04 -4.84
C GLU A 43 19.98 -16.25 -5.48
N SER A 44 19.69 -15.02 -5.92
CA SER A 44 20.61 -14.16 -6.69
C SER A 44 20.43 -12.69 -6.32
N ARG A 45 21.47 -11.90 -6.54
CA ARG A 45 21.43 -10.43 -6.50
C ARG A 45 21.61 -9.79 -7.87
N ASP A 46 21.69 -10.63 -8.90
CA ASP A 46 21.72 -10.12 -10.26
C ASP A 46 20.39 -9.41 -10.57
N PRO A 47 20.40 -8.20 -11.13
CA PRO A 47 19.20 -7.45 -11.40
C PRO A 47 18.18 -8.17 -12.29
N ASP A 48 18.64 -8.91 -13.30
CA ASP A 48 17.76 -9.60 -14.23
C ASP A 48 17.03 -10.78 -13.56
N ASP A 49 17.73 -11.49 -12.67
CA ASP A 49 17.15 -12.58 -11.86
C ASP A 49 16.12 -12.02 -10.87
N VAL A 50 16.46 -10.91 -10.18
CA VAL A 50 15.56 -10.27 -9.21
C VAL A 50 14.32 -9.70 -9.90
N VAL A 51 14.47 -9.06 -11.06
CA VAL A 51 13.32 -8.57 -11.85
C VAL A 51 12.43 -9.73 -12.27
N SER A 52 13.01 -10.84 -12.73
CA SER A 52 12.26 -12.04 -13.10
C SER A 52 11.50 -12.65 -11.92
N ALA A 53 12.08 -12.62 -10.71
CA ALA A 53 11.40 -13.05 -9.49
C ALA A 53 10.27 -12.10 -9.08
N LEU A 54 10.47 -10.78 -9.21
CA LEU A 54 9.43 -9.78 -8.95
C LEU A 54 8.23 -9.90 -9.90
N GLU A 55 8.48 -10.14 -11.20
CA GLU A 55 7.42 -10.36 -12.20
C GLU A 55 6.51 -11.55 -11.86
N GLN A 56 7.04 -12.54 -11.15
CA GLN A 56 6.31 -13.76 -10.76
C GLN A 56 5.79 -13.70 -9.32
N SER A 57 6.12 -12.64 -8.58
CA SER A 57 5.77 -12.54 -7.17
C SER A 57 4.32 -12.12 -6.96
N THR A 58 3.73 -12.66 -5.90
CA THR A 58 2.50 -12.16 -5.29
C THR A 58 2.83 -11.83 -3.83
N TYR A 59 2.87 -10.56 -3.48
CA TYR A 59 3.25 -10.11 -2.15
C TYR A 59 2.08 -9.42 -1.44
N THR A 60 1.62 -9.96 -0.32
CA THR A 60 0.65 -9.27 0.54
C THR A 60 1.38 -8.35 1.49
N GLY A 61 1.34 -7.05 1.17
CA GLY A 61 1.93 -5.98 1.94
C GLY A 61 0.96 -5.30 2.92
N THR A 62 1.30 -4.10 3.31
CA THR A 62 0.48 -3.24 4.19
C THR A 62 -0.61 -2.51 3.43
N THR A 63 -0.45 -2.32 2.11
CA THR A 63 -1.31 -1.54 1.22
C THR A 63 -2.17 -2.39 0.29
N GLY A 64 -2.09 -3.69 0.38
CA GLY A 64 -2.80 -4.65 -0.46
C GLY A 64 -1.91 -5.78 -0.93
N THR A 65 -2.38 -6.51 -1.93
CA THR A 65 -1.58 -7.50 -2.64
C THR A 65 -0.88 -6.84 -3.82
N ILE A 66 0.44 -6.92 -3.85
CA ILE A 66 1.29 -6.31 -4.88
C ILE A 66 1.66 -7.39 -5.89
N GLU A 67 1.23 -7.19 -7.11
CA GLU A 67 1.63 -7.93 -8.30
C GLU A 67 1.94 -6.94 -9.42
N TYR A 68 2.77 -7.36 -10.34
CA TYR A 68 3.17 -6.54 -11.49
C TYR A 68 2.58 -7.05 -12.79
N TYR A 69 2.39 -6.15 -13.74
CA TYR A 69 2.18 -6.54 -15.12
C TYR A 69 3.49 -7.08 -15.72
N GLY A 70 3.40 -8.15 -16.49
CA GLY A 70 4.57 -8.74 -17.16
C GLY A 70 5.13 -7.81 -18.27
N ARG A 71 6.39 -8.05 -18.64
CA ARG A 71 7.15 -7.23 -19.61
C ARG A 71 6.50 -7.09 -20.98
N ASP A 72 5.64 -8.03 -21.37
CA ASP A 72 4.98 -8.06 -22.69
C ASP A 72 3.58 -7.42 -22.67
N GLN A 73 3.17 -6.83 -21.54
CA GLN A 73 1.86 -6.19 -21.39
C GLN A 73 1.92 -4.69 -21.67
N GLN A 74 0.75 -4.06 -21.78
CA GLN A 74 0.64 -2.64 -22.14
C GLN A 74 1.37 -1.69 -21.18
N PHE A 75 1.39 -2.03 -19.89
CA PHE A 75 2.08 -1.29 -18.84
C PHE A 75 3.09 -2.20 -18.13
N PRO A 76 4.25 -2.48 -18.78
CA PRO A 76 5.22 -3.42 -18.25
C PRO A 76 5.71 -2.99 -16.85
N HIS A 77 5.73 -3.92 -15.93
CA HIS A 77 6.21 -3.74 -14.55
C HIS A 77 5.43 -2.73 -13.70
N ASP A 78 4.29 -2.24 -14.22
CA ASP A 78 3.41 -1.43 -13.38
C ASP A 78 2.66 -2.31 -12.36
N VAL A 79 2.32 -1.74 -11.22
CA VAL A 79 1.58 -2.44 -10.16
C VAL A 79 0.12 -2.61 -10.57
N LYS A 80 -0.42 -3.80 -10.34
CA LYS A 80 -1.86 -4.04 -10.50
C LYS A 80 -2.63 -3.38 -9.37
N TYR A 81 -3.74 -2.72 -9.70
CA TYR A 81 -4.61 -2.02 -8.75
C TYR A 81 -6.03 -2.61 -8.75
N GLY A 82 -6.72 -2.43 -7.63
CA GLY A 82 -8.14 -2.75 -7.48
C GLY A 82 -8.41 -3.86 -6.48
N GLN A 83 -9.62 -4.42 -6.53
CA GLN A 83 -10.22 -5.29 -5.50
C GLN A 83 -9.36 -6.47 -5.11
N ASN A 84 -8.44 -6.98 -5.68
CA ASN A 84 -7.60 -8.11 -5.24
C ASN A 84 -6.11 -7.74 -5.17
N PHE A 85 -5.79 -6.45 -5.33
CA PHE A 85 -4.43 -5.95 -5.45
C PHE A 85 -4.17 -4.78 -4.51
N ALA A 86 -3.24 -3.90 -4.87
CA ALA A 86 -2.99 -2.67 -4.15
C ALA A 86 -4.18 -1.71 -4.26
N TRP A 87 -4.52 -1.06 -3.15
CA TRP A 87 -5.61 -0.11 -3.09
C TRP A 87 -5.09 1.33 -3.12
N PRO A 88 -5.35 2.09 -4.19
CA PRO A 88 -5.27 3.53 -4.10
C PRO A 88 -6.47 4.02 -3.27
N VAL A 89 -6.22 4.75 -2.21
CA VAL A 89 -7.28 5.31 -1.36
C VAL A 89 -7.33 6.83 -1.48
N TRP A 90 -8.54 7.38 -1.43
CA TRP A 90 -8.77 8.82 -1.30
C TRP A 90 -9.11 9.12 0.14
N LEU A 91 -8.38 10.07 0.70
CA LEU A 91 -8.54 10.50 2.08
C LEU A 91 -9.13 11.90 2.12
N GLN A 92 -9.98 12.15 3.10
CA GLN A 92 -10.47 13.47 3.46
C GLN A 92 -10.20 13.74 4.93
N TRP A 93 -9.73 14.94 5.24
CA TRP A 93 -9.73 15.42 6.60
C TRP A 93 -11.15 15.84 6.99
N GLN A 94 -11.71 15.21 8.02
CA GLN A 94 -13.01 15.53 8.57
C GLN A 94 -12.86 15.92 10.05
N ALA A 95 -13.76 16.77 10.54
CA ALA A 95 -13.78 17.16 11.94
C ALA A 95 -14.59 16.15 12.75
N THR A 96 -13.95 15.48 13.69
CA THR A 96 -14.59 14.59 14.64
C THR A 96 -14.32 15.11 16.05
N ASP A 97 -15.35 15.51 16.78
CA ASP A 97 -15.26 16.06 18.15
C ASP A 97 -14.26 17.26 18.30
N GLY A 98 -14.11 18.05 17.23
CA GLY A 98 -13.23 19.21 17.19
C GLY A 98 -11.77 18.91 16.83
N GLU A 99 -11.45 17.67 16.54
CA GLU A 99 -10.15 17.25 16.03
C GLU A 99 -10.24 16.83 14.56
N GLY A 100 -9.16 17.01 13.80
CA GLY A 100 -9.08 16.56 12.42
C GLY A 100 -8.72 15.08 12.36
N THR A 101 -9.57 14.29 11.70
CA THR A 101 -9.32 12.85 11.44
C THR A 101 -9.18 12.62 9.94
N GLN A 102 -8.21 11.80 9.55
CA GLN A 102 -8.10 11.33 8.16
C GLN A 102 -9.04 10.16 7.94
N GLU A 103 -10.01 10.36 7.07
CA GLU A 103 -11.01 9.35 6.73
C GLU A 103 -10.86 8.88 5.29
N VAL A 104 -11.05 7.58 5.06
CA VAL A 104 -11.08 7.01 3.72
C VAL A 104 -12.46 7.22 3.13
N ILE A 105 -12.56 7.99 2.05
CA ILE A 105 -13.82 8.29 1.36
C ILE A 105 -14.03 7.47 0.09
N TRP A 106 -12.99 6.80 -0.40
CA TRP A 106 -13.04 5.93 -1.58
C TRP A 106 -11.81 5.00 -1.60
N PRO A 107 -11.88 3.76 -2.11
CA PRO A 107 -13.07 3.08 -2.69
C PRO A 107 -14.05 2.56 -1.63
N GLU A 108 -15.27 2.23 -2.06
CA GLU A 108 -16.36 1.79 -1.17
C GLU A 108 -15.99 0.60 -0.30
N ASP A 109 -15.20 -0.35 -0.81
CA ASP A 109 -14.82 -1.58 -0.09
C ASP A 109 -13.96 -1.34 1.16
N VAL A 110 -13.27 -0.20 1.24
CA VAL A 110 -12.40 0.17 2.37
C VAL A 110 -12.74 1.53 2.99
N LYS A 111 -13.82 2.14 2.54
CA LYS A 111 -14.35 3.41 2.99
C LYS A 111 -14.67 3.39 4.49
N THR A 112 -14.30 4.45 5.20
CA THR A 112 -14.61 4.64 6.62
C THR A 112 -15.76 5.60 6.86
N THR A 113 -15.98 6.55 5.94
CA THR A 113 -17.06 7.54 6.01
C THR A 113 -17.42 8.08 4.63
N ASP A 114 -18.53 8.80 4.54
CA ASP A 114 -18.94 9.50 3.32
C ASP A 114 -18.12 10.76 3.08
N TYR A 115 -18.01 11.16 1.80
CA TYR A 115 -17.45 12.46 1.46
C TYR A 115 -18.31 13.61 2.01
N GLU A 116 -17.68 14.55 2.67
CA GLU A 116 -18.30 15.78 3.14
C GLU A 116 -17.99 16.94 2.18
N SER A 117 -19.04 17.55 1.59
CA SER A 117 -18.85 18.73 0.78
C SER A 117 -18.38 19.91 1.63
N PRO A 118 -17.34 20.65 1.18
CA PRO A 118 -16.93 21.86 1.88
C PRO A 118 -18.06 22.88 1.93
N PRO A 119 -18.16 23.72 2.98
CA PRO A 119 -19.27 24.64 3.16
C PRO A 119 -19.34 25.79 2.13
N TRP A 120 -18.35 25.89 1.26
CA TRP A 120 -18.29 26.90 0.20
C TRP A 120 -18.62 26.35 -1.21
N VAL A 121 -19.09 25.10 -1.32
CA VAL A 121 -19.51 24.45 -2.58
C VAL A 121 -21.03 24.36 -2.63
#